data_87a5f183d16c125a43dcea1ccbfe6dd6
#
_entry.id   87a5f183d16c125a43dcea1ccbfe6dd6
#
_cell.length_a   1.000
_cell.length_b   1.000
_cell.length_c   1.000
_cell.angle_alpha   90.00
_cell.angle_beta   90.00
_cell.angle_gamma   90.00
#
_symmetry.space_group_name_H-M   'P 1'
#
loop_
_entity.id
_entity.type
_entity.pdbx_description
1 polymer ?
#
loop_
_entity_poly.entity_id
_entity_poly.type
_entity_poly.pdbx_seq_one_letter_code
_entity_poly.pdbx_strand_id
1 'polypeptide(L)'
;ITHTRQLLSTKSCPQCDLSGAGLVMNDLSGAKLDRANLVGANLNGANLSGADLRGANLMGASLNGANLMGADLRGTNLTSTDLRSAYLTNANLQGIDVRAAYLDGAVGIPISLGTAEDFYKWGFSEWQKNDFASAIEHYDRAILLKPQFPGAYLARSMAKYRAQDDSGAVRDAQVAERLFFAQADRQGVKTAQALLEKIKLASQPTPSGGVGNGNAVDLITGLSSLLLKLF
;
A
#
# COMPACT_ATOMS: atom_id res chain seq x y z
N ILE A 1 28.75 -5.04 17.94
CA ILE A 1 29.11 -3.62 18.22
C ILE A 1 30.15 -3.10 17.22
N THR A 2 31.13 -3.90 16.80
CA THR A 2 32.17 -3.48 15.85
C THR A 2 31.61 -3.20 14.46
N HIS A 3 30.79 -4.09 13.90
CA HIS A 3 30.22 -3.94 12.56
C HIS A 3 29.22 -2.77 12.48
N THR A 4 28.39 -2.56 13.52
CA THR A 4 27.50 -1.39 13.57
C THR A 4 28.27 -0.08 13.56
N ARG A 5 29.36 0.02 14.33
CA ARG A 5 30.22 1.21 14.33
C ARG A 5 30.90 1.41 12.98
N GLN A 6 31.41 0.33 12.35
CA GLN A 6 31.99 0.37 11.01
C GLN A 6 30.95 0.92 10.01
N LEU A 7 29.73 0.35 9.97
CA LEU A 7 28.66 0.80 9.08
C LEU A 7 28.37 2.28 9.26
N LEU A 8 28.18 2.72 10.50
CA LEU A 8 27.80 4.12 10.79
C LEU A 8 28.91 5.12 10.46
N SER A 9 30.19 4.72 10.56
CA SER A 9 31.32 5.60 10.26
C SER A 9 31.73 5.64 8.79
N THR A 10 31.55 4.53 8.06
CA THR A 10 32.05 4.40 6.68
C THR A 10 30.96 4.20 5.63
N LYS A 11 29.71 3.95 6.05
CA LYS A 11 28.62 3.45 5.19
C LYS A 11 28.99 2.20 4.37
N SER A 12 29.97 1.42 4.84
CA SER A 12 30.42 0.22 4.14
C SER A 12 30.62 -0.95 5.11
N CYS A 13 29.79 -1.97 4.93
CA CYS A 13 29.82 -3.18 5.76
C CYS A 13 29.32 -4.40 4.96
N PRO A 14 29.95 -4.72 3.80
CA PRO A 14 29.55 -5.90 3.03
C PRO A 14 29.81 -7.16 3.85
N GLN A 15 28.90 -8.13 3.78
CA GLN A 15 28.95 -9.41 4.51
C GLN A 15 29.06 -9.29 6.04
N CYS A 16 28.86 -8.10 6.61
CA CYS A 16 28.87 -7.90 8.06
C CYS A 16 27.74 -8.63 8.76
N ASP A 17 28.00 -9.08 9.99
CA ASP A 17 26.93 -9.47 10.90
C ASP A 17 26.40 -8.24 11.65
N LEU A 18 25.21 -7.83 11.25
CA LEU A 18 24.44 -6.73 11.81
C LEU A 18 23.11 -7.24 12.39
N SER A 19 23.05 -8.56 12.73
CA SER A 19 21.86 -9.15 13.30
C SER A 19 21.44 -8.45 14.58
N GLY A 20 20.16 -8.12 14.70
CA GLY A 20 19.60 -7.37 15.83
C GLY A 20 20.14 -5.96 16.00
N ALA A 21 20.88 -5.41 15.02
CA ALA A 21 21.46 -4.07 15.14
C ALA A 21 20.37 -2.99 15.26
N GLY A 22 20.54 -2.04 16.20
CA GLY A 22 19.72 -0.85 16.33
C GLY A 22 20.19 0.26 15.39
N LEU A 23 19.47 0.45 14.27
CA LEU A 23 19.79 1.40 13.20
C LEU A 23 18.62 2.36 12.90
N VAL A 24 17.78 2.59 13.89
CA VAL A 24 16.59 3.47 13.79
C VAL A 24 17.00 4.88 13.36
N MET A 25 16.31 5.43 12.34
CA MET A 25 16.50 6.80 11.84
C MET A 25 17.92 7.14 11.37
N ASN A 26 18.81 6.13 11.20
CA ASN A 26 20.18 6.40 10.72
C ASN A 26 20.21 6.73 9.23
N ASP A 27 21.12 7.62 8.85
CA ASP A 27 21.42 7.88 7.46
C ASP A 27 22.41 6.83 6.90
N LEU A 28 21.84 5.86 6.21
CA LEU A 28 22.53 4.78 5.49
C LEU A 28 22.39 4.94 3.97
N SER A 29 22.17 6.18 3.50
CA SER A 29 22.04 6.45 2.06
C SER A 29 23.31 6.03 1.32
N GLY A 30 23.15 5.27 0.22
CA GLY A 30 24.24 4.71 -0.55
C GLY A 30 25.11 3.67 0.17
N ALA A 31 24.68 3.18 1.33
CA ALA A 31 25.45 2.22 2.10
C ALA A 31 25.70 0.93 1.32
N LYS A 32 26.93 0.37 1.48
CA LYS A 32 27.32 -0.94 0.94
C LYS A 32 27.02 -2.00 1.98
N LEU A 33 25.95 -2.76 1.79
CA LEU A 33 25.43 -3.80 2.69
C LEU A 33 25.22 -5.13 1.94
N ASP A 34 25.89 -5.30 0.80
CA ASP A 34 25.76 -6.51 0.01
C ASP A 34 26.10 -7.75 0.85
N ARG A 35 25.19 -8.74 0.83
CA ARG A 35 25.26 -9.98 1.62
C ARG A 35 25.39 -9.81 3.14
N ALA A 36 25.09 -8.63 3.68
CA ALA A 36 25.08 -8.41 5.13
C ALA A 36 23.98 -9.24 5.81
N ASN A 37 24.26 -9.71 7.01
CA ASN A 37 23.27 -10.33 7.88
C ASN A 37 22.58 -9.24 8.71
N LEU A 38 21.35 -8.91 8.39
CA LEU A 38 20.49 -7.92 9.05
C LEU A 38 19.28 -8.58 9.73
N VAL A 39 19.35 -9.87 10.03
CA VAL A 39 18.27 -10.64 10.67
C VAL A 39 17.83 -9.92 11.95
N GLY A 40 16.53 -9.59 12.06
CA GLY A 40 15.95 -8.94 13.22
C GLY A 40 16.48 -7.54 13.51
N ALA A 41 17.23 -6.92 12.60
CA ALA A 41 17.71 -5.53 12.78
C ALA A 41 16.56 -4.54 12.81
N ASN A 42 16.70 -3.47 13.59
CA ASN A 42 15.73 -2.38 13.65
C ASN A 42 16.22 -1.18 12.81
N LEU A 43 15.65 -1.03 11.64
CA LEU A 43 15.94 0.00 10.63
C LEU A 43 14.75 0.96 10.46
N ASN A 44 13.87 1.08 11.45
CA ASN A 44 12.68 1.92 11.36
C ASN A 44 13.07 3.37 11.04
N GLY A 45 12.45 3.92 10.00
CA GLY A 45 12.70 5.28 9.52
C GLY A 45 14.13 5.54 9.02
N ALA A 46 14.98 4.51 8.88
CA ALA A 46 16.33 4.68 8.36
C ALA A 46 16.31 5.14 6.89
N ASN A 47 17.27 5.96 6.51
CA ASN A 47 17.47 6.34 5.12
C ASN A 47 18.44 5.37 4.44
N LEU A 48 17.92 4.46 3.64
CA LEU A 48 18.63 3.47 2.83
C LEU A 48 18.55 3.80 1.33
N SER A 49 18.28 5.06 0.98
CA SER A 49 18.15 5.45 -0.42
C SER A 49 19.45 5.15 -1.21
N GLY A 50 19.30 4.44 -2.34
CA GLY A 50 20.42 4.03 -3.17
C GLY A 50 21.39 3.02 -2.52
N ALA A 51 21.03 2.42 -1.39
CA ALA A 51 21.89 1.42 -0.73
C ALA A 51 21.98 0.13 -1.55
N ASP A 52 23.14 -0.52 -1.50
CA ASP A 52 23.38 -1.85 -2.05
C ASP A 52 23.09 -2.90 -0.98
N LEU A 53 21.91 -3.55 -1.10
CA LEU A 53 21.44 -4.62 -0.21
C LEU A 53 21.43 -5.98 -0.90
N ARG A 54 22.10 -6.13 -2.05
CA ARG A 54 22.08 -7.36 -2.83
C ARG A 54 22.48 -8.58 -2.00
N GLY A 55 21.60 -9.58 -2.00
CA GLY A 55 21.82 -10.82 -1.25
C GLY A 55 21.86 -10.66 0.27
N ALA A 56 21.53 -9.50 0.82
CA ALA A 56 21.45 -9.31 2.27
C ALA A 56 20.31 -10.15 2.88
N ASN A 57 20.44 -10.54 4.13
CA ASN A 57 19.40 -11.24 4.86
C ASN A 57 18.70 -10.29 5.82
N LEU A 58 17.49 -9.87 5.45
CA LEU A 58 16.62 -8.97 6.23
C LEU A 58 15.49 -9.72 6.95
N MET A 59 15.59 -11.05 7.07
CA MET A 59 14.54 -11.86 7.70
C MET A 59 14.17 -11.31 9.08
N GLY A 60 12.86 -11.00 9.28
CA GLY A 60 12.34 -10.46 10.52
C GLY A 60 12.85 -9.07 10.91
N ALA A 61 13.56 -8.38 10.03
CA ALA A 61 14.00 -7.01 10.27
C ALA A 61 12.81 -6.03 10.24
N SER A 62 12.92 -4.93 10.97
CA SER A 62 11.93 -3.86 10.98
C SER A 62 12.44 -2.67 10.17
N LEU A 63 11.75 -2.35 9.06
CA LEU A 63 12.01 -1.23 8.16
C LEU A 63 10.77 -0.33 8.02
N ASN A 64 9.95 -0.26 9.06
CA ASN A 64 8.75 0.57 9.04
C ASN A 64 9.11 2.03 8.77
N GLY A 65 8.51 2.62 7.72
CA GLY A 65 8.79 3.99 7.30
C GLY A 65 10.20 4.24 6.74
N ALA A 66 11.00 3.19 6.49
CA ALA A 66 12.34 3.36 5.94
C ALA A 66 12.32 3.87 4.49
N ASN A 67 13.29 4.69 4.12
CA ASN A 67 13.47 5.15 2.77
C ASN A 67 14.42 4.21 2.00
N LEU A 68 13.86 3.40 1.11
CA LEU A 68 14.57 2.47 0.23
C LEU A 68 14.55 2.91 -1.24
N MET A 69 14.28 4.19 -1.52
CA MET A 69 14.20 4.71 -2.88
C MET A 69 15.50 4.44 -3.64
N GLY A 70 15.38 3.78 -4.80
CA GLY A 70 16.54 3.44 -5.63
C GLY A 70 17.51 2.41 -5.04
N ALA A 71 17.20 1.79 -3.91
CA ALA A 71 18.02 0.73 -3.33
C ALA A 71 18.04 -0.53 -4.21
N ASP A 72 19.16 -1.25 -4.22
CA ASP A 72 19.28 -2.54 -4.91
C ASP A 72 19.05 -3.69 -3.93
N LEU A 73 17.87 -4.30 -4.01
CA LEU A 73 17.42 -5.39 -3.14
C LEU A 73 17.48 -6.77 -3.81
N ARG A 74 18.11 -6.91 -4.98
CA ARG A 74 18.16 -8.18 -5.70
C ARG A 74 18.74 -9.32 -4.85
N GLY A 75 18.00 -10.42 -4.79
CA GLY A 75 18.41 -11.60 -4.01
C GLY A 75 18.35 -11.42 -2.49
N THR A 76 17.79 -10.33 -2.00
CA THR A 76 17.59 -10.10 -0.56
C THR A 76 16.51 -11.04 -0.02
N ASN A 77 16.72 -11.58 1.17
CA ASN A 77 15.69 -12.33 1.88
C ASN A 77 14.82 -11.38 2.70
N LEU A 78 13.57 -11.21 2.29
CA LEU A 78 12.57 -10.34 2.95
C LEU A 78 11.54 -11.13 3.79
N THR A 79 11.79 -12.39 4.11
CA THR A 79 10.86 -13.22 4.88
C THR A 79 10.54 -12.57 6.23
N SER A 80 9.23 -12.31 6.48
CA SER A 80 8.72 -11.65 7.70
C SER A 80 9.32 -10.27 7.97
N THR A 81 9.87 -9.61 6.97
CA THR A 81 10.39 -8.23 7.08
C THR A 81 9.23 -7.25 7.16
N ASP A 82 9.30 -6.32 8.11
CA ASP A 82 8.31 -5.24 8.23
C ASP A 82 8.70 -4.06 7.34
N LEU A 83 8.08 -3.95 6.17
CA LEU A 83 8.23 -2.86 5.20
C LEU A 83 7.01 -1.91 5.20
N ARG A 84 6.19 -1.94 6.24
CA ARG A 84 5.01 -1.07 6.31
C ARG A 84 5.42 0.39 6.23
N SER A 85 4.68 1.15 5.42
CA SER A 85 4.96 2.58 5.17
C SER A 85 6.36 2.88 4.61
N ALA A 86 7.11 1.89 4.12
CA ALA A 86 8.42 2.09 3.51
C ALA A 86 8.30 2.70 2.11
N TYR A 87 9.30 3.45 1.68
CA TYR A 87 9.38 4.06 0.35
C TYR A 87 10.26 3.20 -0.55
N LEU A 88 9.65 2.55 -1.56
CA LEU A 88 10.30 1.61 -2.49
C LEU A 88 10.39 2.13 -3.92
N THR A 89 10.08 3.41 -4.14
CA THR A 89 10.09 4.00 -5.48
C THR A 89 11.45 3.80 -6.15
N ASN A 90 11.46 3.21 -7.35
CA ASN A 90 12.66 2.86 -8.10
C ASN A 90 13.62 1.86 -7.41
N ALA A 91 13.21 1.21 -6.32
CA ALA A 91 13.98 0.12 -5.75
C ALA A 91 14.03 -1.07 -6.72
N ASN A 92 15.19 -1.72 -6.81
CA ASN A 92 15.35 -2.90 -7.64
C ASN A 92 14.98 -4.16 -6.83
N LEU A 93 13.77 -4.65 -7.05
CA LEU A 93 13.18 -5.82 -6.37
C LEU A 93 13.13 -7.05 -7.32
N GLN A 94 13.95 -7.09 -8.36
CA GLN A 94 13.94 -8.19 -9.32
C GLN A 94 14.26 -9.53 -8.66
N GLY A 95 13.38 -10.52 -8.88
CA GLY A 95 13.55 -11.88 -8.35
C GLY A 95 13.23 -12.05 -6.87
N ILE A 96 12.56 -11.06 -6.24
CA ILE A 96 12.16 -11.11 -4.83
C ILE A 96 10.70 -11.49 -4.70
N ASP A 97 10.38 -12.39 -3.78
CA ASP A 97 9.01 -12.61 -3.33
C ASP A 97 8.65 -11.61 -2.22
N VAL A 98 8.06 -10.49 -2.61
CA VAL A 98 7.63 -9.45 -1.67
C VAL A 98 6.44 -9.85 -0.79
N ARG A 99 5.72 -10.93 -1.16
CA ARG A 99 4.58 -11.45 -0.35
C ARG A 99 5.03 -12.06 0.97
N ALA A 100 6.32 -12.37 1.08
CA ALA A 100 6.92 -12.83 2.34
C ALA A 100 7.13 -11.70 3.36
N ALA A 101 6.94 -10.43 2.97
CA ALA A 101 7.09 -9.24 3.79
C ALA A 101 5.73 -8.57 4.09
N TYR A 102 5.70 -7.71 5.11
CA TYR A 102 4.54 -6.85 5.41
C TYR A 102 4.70 -5.53 4.67
N LEU A 103 3.75 -5.20 3.77
CA LEU A 103 3.86 -4.07 2.83
C LEU A 103 2.73 -3.04 2.99
N ASP A 104 1.93 -3.13 4.06
CA ASP A 104 0.82 -2.19 4.27
C ASP A 104 1.34 -0.75 4.31
N GLY A 105 0.84 0.10 3.42
CA GLY A 105 1.29 1.48 3.32
C GLY A 105 2.63 1.69 2.62
N ALA A 106 3.27 0.65 2.11
CA ALA A 106 4.49 0.85 1.34
C ALA A 106 4.20 1.52 0.00
N VAL A 107 5.04 2.50 -0.36
CA VAL A 107 4.91 3.32 -1.57
C VAL A 107 5.91 2.86 -2.64
N GLY A 108 5.49 2.84 -3.90
CA GLY A 108 6.39 2.55 -5.02
C GLY A 108 6.63 1.06 -5.27
N ILE A 109 5.77 0.17 -4.76
CA ILE A 109 5.84 -1.27 -5.08
C ILE A 109 5.66 -1.46 -6.59
N PRO A 110 6.59 -2.13 -7.30
CA PRO A 110 6.40 -2.43 -8.71
C PRO A 110 5.17 -3.28 -8.96
N ILE A 111 4.41 -2.96 -10.02
CA ILE A 111 3.18 -3.68 -10.36
C ILE A 111 3.42 -5.17 -10.65
N SER A 112 4.60 -5.53 -11.10
CA SER A 112 5.01 -6.91 -11.39
C SER A 112 5.16 -7.79 -10.15
N LEU A 113 5.14 -7.21 -8.96
CA LEU A 113 5.41 -7.92 -7.70
C LEU A 113 4.16 -8.22 -6.86
N GLY A 114 3.00 -7.71 -7.27
CA GLY A 114 1.73 -7.98 -6.61
C GLY A 114 0.68 -8.55 -7.57
N THR A 115 -0.32 -9.22 -7.01
CA THR A 115 -1.55 -9.58 -7.73
C THR A 115 -2.57 -8.45 -7.61
N ALA A 116 -3.64 -8.51 -8.40
CA ALA A 116 -4.75 -7.56 -8.28
C ALA A 116 -5.36 -7.58 -6.87
N GLU A 117 -5.43 -8.76 -6.28
CA GLU A 117 -5.93 -8.97 -4.93
C GLU A 117 -4.99 -8.38 -3.86
N ASP A 118 -3.67 -8.46 -4.05
CA ASP A 118 -2.69 -7.84 -3.14
C ASP A 118 -2.83 -6.31 -3.18
N PHE A 119 -2.86 -5.70 -4.37
CA PHE A 119 -3.05 -4.26 -4.50
C PHE A 119 -4.40 -3.81 -3.93
N TYR A 120 -5.47 -4.60 -4.12
CA TYR A 120 -6.75 -4.30 -3.50
C TYR A 120 -6.66 -4.28 -1.96
N LYS A 121 -6.00 -5.27 -1.34
CA LYS A 121 -5.81 -5.33 0.12
C LYS A 121 -4.99 -4.15 0.64
N TRP A 122 -3.90 -3.80 -0.05
CA TRP A 122 -3.10 -2.63 0.33
C TRP A 122 -3.91 -1.34 0.21
N GLY A 123 -4.68 -1.17 -0.87
CA GLY A 123 -5.61 -0.04 -0.98
C GLY A 123 -6.63 0.03 0.15
N PHE A 124 -7.15 -1.11 0.59
CA PHE A 124 -8.08 -1.17 1.73
C PHE A 124 -7.38 -0.79 3.05
N SER A 125 -6.13 -1.20 3.26
CA SER A 125 -5.33 -0.78 4.41
C SER A 125 -5.14 0.75 4.45
N GLU A 126 -4.84 1.38 3.30
CA GLU A 126 -4.73 2.84 3.22
C GLU A 126 -6.08 3.54 3.45
N TRP A 127 -7.15 2.97 2.91
CA TRP A 127 -8.50 3.44 3.19
C TRP A 127 -8.79 3.50 4.71
N GLN A 128 -8.43 2.47 5.47
CA GLN A 128 -8.63 2.41 6.92
C GLN A 128 -7.86 3.51 7.67
N LYS A 129 -6.73 3.96 7.13
CA LYS A 129 -5.92 5.07 7.64
C LYS A 129 -6.44 6.45 7.20
N ASN A 130 -7.51 6.50 6.40
CA ASN A 130 -8.04 7.68 5.71
C ASN A 130 -7.06 8.30 4.69
N ASP A 131 -6.04 7.55 4.25
CA ASP A 131 -5.20 7.94 3.12
C ASP A 131 -5.87 7.51 1.81
N PHE A 132 -6.81 8.35 1.37
CA PHE A 132 -7.62 8.04 0.18
C PHE A 132 -6.80 8.16 -1.12
N ALA A 133 -5.76 9.00 -1.14
CA ALA A 133 -4.90 9.15 -2.31
C ALA A 133 -4.09 7.87 -2.57
N SER A 134 -3.41 7.34 -1.56
CA SER A 134 -2.68 6.09 -1.64
C SER A 134 -3.62 4.90 -1.89
N ALA A 135 -4.81 4.89 -1.29
CA ALA A 135 -5.82 3.86 -1.55
C ALA A 135 -6.23 3.84 -3.03
N ILE A 136 -6.49 5.01 -3.65
CA ILE A 136 -6.82 5.13 -5.08
C ILE A 136 -5.70 4.58 -5.94
N GLU A 137 -4.44 4.93 -5.66
CA GLU A 137 -3.27 4.43 -6.40
C GLU A 137 -3.20 2.90 -6.39
N HIS A 138 -3.39 2.27 -5.24
CA HIS A 138 -3.40 0.82 -5.12
C HIS A 138 -4.58 0.19 -5.87
N TYR A 139 -5.79 0.76 -5.79
CA TYR A 139 -6.93 0.27 -6.56
C TYR A 139 -6.75 0.44 -8.07
N ASP A 140 -6.08 1.51 -8.53
CA ASP A 140 -5.70 1.69 -9.93
C ASP A 140 -4.84 0.53 -10.43
N ARG A 141 -3.86 0.11 -9.64
CA ARG A 141 -2.98 -1.02 -9.95
C ARG A 141 -3.75 -2.35 -9.95
N ALA A 142 -4.66 -2.55 -8.98
CA ALA A 142 -5.53 -3.72 -8.95
C ALA A 142 -6.38 -3.83 -10.23
N ILE A 143 -6.97 -2.72 -10.67
CA ILE A 143 -7.79 -2.64 -11.87
C ILE A 143 -6.96 -2.85 -13.14
N LEU A 144 -5.73 -2.29 -13.18
CA LEU A 144 -4.83 -2.50 -14.31
C LEU A 144 -4.47 -3.98 -14.49
N LEU A 145 -4.23 -4.70 -13.39
CA LEU A 145 -3.95 -6.13 -13.43
C LEU A 145 -5.18 -6.99 -13.72
N LYS A 146 -6.34 -6.57 -13.25
CA LYS A 146 -7.60 -7.30 -13.40
C LYS A 146 -8.75 -6.34 -13.73
N PRO A 147 -8.92 -5.98 -15.03
CA PRO A 147 -9.94 -5.00 -15.43
C PRO A 147 -11.38 -5.42 -15.14
N GLN A 148 -11.63 -6.69 -14.85
CA GLN A 148 -12.95 -7.22 -14.50
C GLN A 148 -13.09 -7.51 -12.99
N PHE A 149 -12.47 -6.67 -12.16
CA PHE A 149 -12.53 -6.78 -10.70
C PHE A 149 -13.52 -5.75 -10.10
N PRO A 150 -14.82 -6.07 -9.99
CA PRO A 150 -15.85 -5.11 -9.58
C PRO A 150 -15.59 -4.53 -8.18
N GLY A 151 -15.05 -5.34 -7.25
CA GLY A 151 -14.70 -4.90 -5.90
C GLY A 151 -13.69 -3.76 -5.91
N ALA A 152 -12.68 -3.79 -6.82
CA ALA A 152 -11.68 -2.74 -6.90
C ALA A 152 -12.27 -1.41 -7.43
N TYR A 153 -13.17 -1.46 -8.41
CA TYR A 153 -13.90 -0.27 -8.86
C TYR A 153 -14.79 0.31 -7.76
N LEU A 154 -15.50 -0.55 -7.03
CA LEU A 154 -16.37 -0.09 -5.93
C LEU A 154 -15.55 0.57 -4.82
N ALA A 155 -14.44 -0.04 -4.43
CA ALA A 155 -13.55 0.50 -3.41
C ALA A 155 -12.91 1.82 -3.85
N ARG A 156 -12.47 1.91 -5.12
CA ARG A 156 -11.92 3.16 -5.69
C ARG A 156 -12.99 4.25 -5.77
N SER A 157 -14.23 3.90 -6.13
CA SER A 157 -15.36 4.84 -6.09
C SER A 157 -15.53 5.46 -4.71
N MET A 158 -15.51 4.64 -3.66
CA MET A 158 -15.63 5.12 -2.29
C MET A 158 -14.44 6.03 -1.91
N ALA A 159 -13.21 5.66 -2.28
CA ALA A 159 -12.03 6.46 -2.02
C ALA A 159 -12.06 7.81 -2.75
N LYS A 160 -12.47 7.84 -4.02
CA LYS A 160 -12.67 9.06 -4.79
C LYS A 160 -13.73 9.97 -4.18
N TYR A 161 -14.85 9.40 -3.75
CA TYR A 161 -15.91 10.18 -3.07
C TYR A 161 -15.37 10.83 -1.79
N ARG A 162 -14.59 10.11 -0.98
CA ARG A 162 -13.95 10.67 0.21
C ARG A 162 -12.88 11.71 -0.12
N ALA A 163 -12.24 11.59 -1.27
CA ALA A 163 -11.30 12.57 -1.82
C ALA A 163 -11.99 13.72 -2.58
N GLN A 164 -13.32 13.83 -2.53
CA GLN A 164 -14.14 14.86 -3.19
C GLN A 164 -14.11 14.82 -4.74
N ASP A 165 -13.74 13.69 -5.33
CA ASP A 165 -13.91 13.42 -6.77
C ASP A 165 -15.24 12.68 -7.00
N ASP A 166 -16.36 13.40 -6.87
CA ASP A 166 -17.71 12.83 -7.03
C ASP A 166 -17.92 12.28 -8.45
N SER A 167 -17.40 12.95 -9.45
CA SER A 167 -17.53 12.52 -10.84
C SER A 167 -16.79 11.22 -11.12
N GLY A 168 -15.57 11.07 -10.61
CA GLY A 168 -14.81 9.85 -10.68
C GLY A 168 -15.46 8.71 -9.88
N ALA A 169 -16.00 9.04 -8.71
CA ALA A 169 -16.70 8.07 -7.87
C ALA A 169 -17.93 7.49 -8.58
N VAL A 170 -18.76 8.35 -9.20
CA VAL A 170 -19.93 7.89 -9.97
C VAL A 170 -19.53 6.98 -11.12
N ARG A 171 -18.51 7.35 -11.90
CA ARG A 171 -18.02 6.52 -13.02
C ARG A 171 -17.59 5.14 -12.55
N ASP A 172 -16.82 5.06 -11.48
CA ASP A 172 -16.32 3.79 -10.95
C ASP A 172 -17.44 2.92 -10.37
N ALA A 173 -18.39 3.52 -9.65
CA ALA A 173 -19.56 2.79 -9.13
C ALA A 173 -20.43 2.21 -10.25
N GLN A 174 -20.60 2.93 -11.37
CA GLN A 174 -21.32 2.43 -12.55
C GLN A 174 -20.58 1.27 -13.23
N VAL A 175 -19.24 1.31 -13.28
CA VAL A 175 -18.44 0.19 -13.78
C VAL A 175 -18.61 -1.01 -12.87
N ALA A 176 -18.50 -0.83 -11.55
CA ALA A 176 -18.68 -1.88 -10.57
C ALA A 176 -20.05 -2.55 -10.69
N GLU A 177 -21.12 -1.75 -10.81
CA GLU A 177 -22.50 -2.27 -11.00
C GLU A 177 -22.60 -3.18 -12.22
N ARG A 178 -22.08 -2.73 -13.38
CA ARG A 178 -22.11 -3.53 -14.62
C ARG A 178 -21.31 -4.84 -14.48
N LEU A 179 -20.13 -4.79 -13.84
CA LEU A 179 -19.29 -5.96 -13.65
C LEU A 179 -19.93 -6.95 -12.67
N PHE A 180 -20.51 -6.49 -11.56
CA PHE A 180 -21.25 -7.34 -10.64
C PHE A 180 -22.46 -7.99 -11.32
N PHE A 181 -23.20 -7.22 -12.14
CA PHE A 181 -24.29 -7.77 -12.92
C PHE A 181 -23.83 -8.87 -13.90
N ALA A 182 -22.75 -8.63 -14.63
CA ALA A 182 -22.16 -9.61 -15.55
C ALA A 182 -21.68 -10.89 -14.84
N GLN A 183 -21.29 -10.78 -13.57
CA GLN A 183 -20.87 -11.90 -12.72
C GLN A 183 -22.03 -12.54 -11.92
N ALA A 184 -23.27 -12.11 -12.16
CA ALA A 184 -24.49 -12.53 -11.46
C ALA A 184 -24.43 -12.30 -9.92
N ASP A 185 -23.58 -11.39 -9.45
CA ASP A 185 -23.51 -10.98 -8.05
C ASP A 185 -24.58 -9.92 -7.73
N ARG A 186 -25.76 -10.40 -7.34
CA ARG A 186 -26.90 -9.54 -6.99
C ARG A 186 -26.62 -8.62 -5.78
N GLN A 187 -25.79 -9.07 -4.84
CA GLN A 187 -25.46 -8.28 -3.66
C GLN A 187 -24.50 -7.13 -4.03
N GLY A 188 -23.50 -7.42 -4.84
CA GLY A 188 -22.60 -6.41 -5.39
C GLY A 188 -23.33 -5.34 -6.18
N VAL A 189 -24.31 -5.74 -7.04
CA VAL A 189 -25.16 -4.78 -7.78
C VAL A 189 -25.89 -3.84 -6.82
N LYS A 190 -26.58 -4.38 -5.79
CA LYS A 190 -27.30 -3.56 -4.82
C LYS A 190 -26.37 -2.59 -4.07
N THR A 191 -25.17 -3.04 -3.74
CA THR A 191 -24.17 -2.21 -3.04
C THR A 191 -23.70 -1.06 -3.92
N ALA A 192 -23.40 -1.32 -5.19
CA ALA A 192 -22.99 -0.28 -6.15
C ALA A 192 -24.12 0.74 -6.39
N GLN A 193 -25.36 0.28 -6.54
CA GLN A 193 -26.55 1.14 -6.68
C GLN A 193 -26.76 2.03 -5.45
N ALA A 194 -26.66 1.47 -4.24
CA ALA A 194 -26.80 2.24 -3.00
C ALA A 194 -25.73 3.34 -2.89
N LEU A 195 -24.47 3.04 -3.31
CA LEU A 195 -23.41 4.04 -3.36
C LEU A 195 -23.70 5.14 -4.38
N LEU A 196 -24.16 4.77 -5.58
CA LEU A 196 -24.54 5.73 -6.63
C LEU A 196 -25.66 6.68 -6.18
N GLU A 197 -26.72 6.14 -5.57
CA GLU A 197 -27.82 6.94 -5.06
C GLU A 197 -27.31 7.94 -4.01
N LYS A 198 -26.46 7.49 -3.13
CA LYS A 198 -25.91 8.31 -2.07
C LYS A 198 -25.03 9.45 -2.58
N ILE A 199 -24.14 9.18 -3.53
CA ILE A 199 -23.30 10.23 -4.13
C ILE A 199 -24.20 11.27 -4.80
N LYS A 200 -25.24 10.84 -5.52
CA LYS A 200 -26.21 11.73 -6.18
C LYS A 200 -26.97 12.61 -5.18
N LEU A 201 -27.41 12.04 -4.07
CA LEU A 201 -28.16 12.79 -3.03
C LEU A 201 -27.24 13.84 -2.36
N ALA A 202 -25.97 13.50 -2.10
CA ALA A 202 -25.02 14.42 -1.50
C ALA A 202 -24.61 15.58 -2.44
N SER A 203 -24.67 15.35 -3.77
CA SER A 203 -24.34 16.34 -4.79
C SER A 203 -25.52 17.30 -5.11
N GLN A 204 -26.72 17.08 -4.55
CA GLN A 204 -27.87 17.97 -4.75
C GLN A 204 -27.75 19.18 -3.82
N PRO A 205 -28.00 20.42 -4.30
CA PRO A 205 -28.05 21.59 -3.44
C PRO A 205 -29.17 21.43 -2.43
N THR A 206 -28.85 21.52 -1.14
CA THR A 206 -29.88 21.51 -0.07
C THR A 206 -30.76 22.77 -0.17
N PRO A 207 -32.06 22.67 -0.08
CA PRO A 207 -32.96 23.83 -0.19
C PRO A 207 -32.86 24.85 0.95
N SER A 208 -32.07 24.60 1.96
CA SER A 208 -31.86 25.53 3.08
C SER A 208 -30.38 25.41 3.52
N GLY A 209 -29.70 26.54 3.57
CA GLY A 209 -28.26 26.73 3.82
C GLY A 209 -27.67 26.13 5.10
N GLY A 210 -27.84 24.83 5.30
CA GLY A 210 -27.20 24.05 6.35
C GLY A 210 -26.15 23.13 5.76
N VAL A 211 -24.93 23.22 6.28
CA VAL A 211 -23.80 22.35 5.92
C VAL A 211 -24.16 20.90 6.29
N GLY A 212 -24.67 20.14 5.33
CA GLY A 212 -25.11 18.75 5.50
C GLY A 212 -23.96 17.75 5.43
N ASN A 213 -22.96 17.84 6.32
CA ASN A 213 -21.78 16.92 6.32
C ASN A 213 -21.91 15.72 7.30
N GLY A 214 -23.04 15.58 8.02
CA GLY A 214 -23.14 14.55 9.09
C GLY A 214 -23.53 13.14 8.63
N ASN A 215 -24.39 13.01 7.62
CA ASN A 215 -25.02 11.72 7.27
C ASN A 215 -24.25 10.91 6.20
N ALA A 216 -23.27 11.52 5.53
CA ALA A 216 -22.48 10.85 4.49
C ALA A 216 -21.44 9.88 5.08
N VAL A 217 -20.92 10.19 6.27
CA VAL A 217 -19.85 9.41 6.93
C VAL A 217 -20.36 8.07 7.45
N ASP A 218 -21.57 8.03 8.05
CA ASP A 218 -22.09 6.83 8.72
C ASP A 218 -22.45 5.66 7.79
N LEU A 219 -22.84 5.94 6.56
CA LEU A 219 -23.19 4.88 5.60
C LEU A 219 -21.95 4.29 4.90
N ILE A 220 -20.88 5.06 4.74
CA ILE A 220 -19.62 4.57 4.16
C ILE A 220 -18.93 3.63 5.14
N THR A 221 -19.03 3.88 6.45
CA THR A 221 -18.57 2.95 7.49
C THR A 221 -19.35 1.63 7.45
N GLY A 222 -20.64 1.63 7.13
CA GLY A 222 -21.43 0.41 6.90
C GLY A 222 -21.02 -0.36 5.62
N LEU A 223 -20.61 0.36 4.57
CA LEU A 223 -20.16 -0.25 3.31
C LEU A 223 -18.74 -0.84 3.41
N SER A 224 -17.89 -0.33 4.30
CA SER A 224 -16.55 -0.89 4.52
C SER A 224 -16.60 -2.34 5.02
N SER A 225 -17.63 -2.71 5.80
CA SER A 225 -17.84 -4.10 6.22
C SER A 225 -18.26 -5.03 5.06
N LEU A 226 -18.82 -4.47 3.99
CA LEU A 226 -19.17 -5.22 2.79
C LEU A 226 -17.96 -5.44 1.87
N LEU A 227 -17.00 -4.52 1.85
CA LEU A 227 -15.74 -4.71 1.11
C LEU A 227 -14.94 -5.90 1.63
N LEU A 228 -14.99 -6.17 2.95
CA LEU A 228 -14.35 -7.33 3.57
C LEU A 228 -15.02 -8.67 3.20
N LYS A 229 -16.27 -8.66 2.75
CA LYS A 229 -17.02 -9.89 2.38
C LYS A 229 -16.90 -10.24 0.90
N LEU A 230 -16.22 -9.41 0.11
CA LEU A 230 -15.99 -9.65 -1.32
C LEU A 230 -14.71 -10.48 -1.59
N PHE A 231 -14.12 -11.07 -0.54
CA PHE A 231 -13.00 -12.02 -0.59
C PHE A 231 -13.41 -13.44 -0.26
#